data_5c60ce0c53612b5dc82a9a38054f1566
#
_entry.id   5c60ce0c53612b5dc82a9a38054f1566
#
_cell.length_a   1.000
_cell.length_b   1.000
_cell.length_c   1.000
_cell.angle_alpha   90.00
_cell.angle_beta   90.00
_cell.angle_gamma   90.00
#
_symmetry.space_group_name_H-M   'P 1'
#
loop_
_entity.id
_entity.type
_entity.pdbx_description
1 polymer ?
#
loop_
_entity_poly.entity_id
_entity_poly.type
_entity_poly.pdbx_seq_one_letter_code
_entity_poly.pdbx_strand_id
1 'polypeptide(L)'
;MCLEIADLLDKQGISTTVVDPRWVKPVDEALPGLAAEHRVVVTVEDNGRVGGVGSAIAQALRDAGVDLPLRDFGIPQRFLDHASRKEIMAEIGLTAPDIARQVTGLVAKLDGRFEDSAENPAQDVTQDTAPAGAEAAEAVRD
;
A
#
# COMPACT_ATOMS: atom_id res chain seq x y z
N MET A 1 -15.01 6.71 10.99
CA MET A 1 -14.62 5.94 9.77
C MET A 1 -13.63 4.83 10.09
N CYS A 2 -12.38 5.08 10.52
CA CYS A 2 -11.39 4.00 10.72
C CYS A 2 -11.83 2.93 11.73
N LEU A 3 -12.45 3.28 12.84
CA LEU A 3 -13.03 2.30 13.78
C LEU A 3 -14.13 1.46 13.14
N GLU A 4 -14.99 2.08 12.32
CA GLU A 4 -16.02 1.36 11.57
C GLU A 4 -15.43 0.40 10.52
N ILE A 5 -14.33 0.80 9.86
CA ILE A 5 -13.57 -0.08 8.97
C ILE A 5 -13.03 -1.28 9.77
N ALA A 6 -12.41 -1.03 10.93
CA ALA A 6 -11.89 -2.08 11.79
C ALA A 6 -12.98 -3.07 12.22
N ASP A 7 -14.14 -2.58 12.62
CA ASP A 7 -15.31 -3.43 12.98
C ASP A 7 -15.80 -4.30 11.80
N LEU A 8 -15.71 -3.76 10.57
CA LEU A 8 -16.08 -4.52 9.37
C LEU A 8 -15.03 -5.58 9.02
N LEU A 9 -13.74 -5.27 9.21
CA LEU A 9 -12.64 -6.20 8.98
C LEU A 9 -12.62 -7.33 10.03
N ASP A 10 -12.88 -7.00 11.29
CA ASP A 10 -12.98 -8.00 12.37
C ASP A 10 -14.04 -9.06 12.08
N LYS A 11 -15.21 -8.66 11.53
CA LYS A 11 -16.25 -9.58 11.06
C LYS A 11 -15.80 -10.50 9.92
N GLN A 12 -14.70 -10.16 9.24
CA GLN A 12 -14.07 -10.97 8.21
C GLN A 12 -12.86 -11.78 8.74
N GLY A 13 -12.62 -11.74 10.05
CA GLY A 13 -11.48 -12.42 10.69
C GLY A 13 -10.16 -11.69 10.50
N ILE A 14 -10.17 -10.41 10.11
CA ILE A 14 -8.97 -9.59 9.92
C ILE A 14 -8.79 -8.69 11.14
N SER A 15 -7.86 -9.06 12.02
CA SER A 15 -7.50 -8.25 13.18
C SER A 15 -6.83 -6.95 12.75
N THR A 16 -7.23 -5.82 13.34
CA THR A 16 -6.82 -4.49 12.92
C THR A 16 -6.42 -3.62 14.11
N THR A 17 -5.29 -2.93 14.01
CA THR A 17 -4.89 -1.87 14.94
C THR A 17 -5.22 -0.52 14.29
N VAL A 18 -6.04 0.30 14.97
CA VAL A 18 -6.37 1.65 14.50
C VAL A 18 -5.50 2.66 15.22
N VAL A 19 -4.81 3.49 14.44
CA VAL A 19 -3.95 4.57 14.95
C VAL A 19 -4.49 5.91 14.49
N ASP A 20 -4.62 6.84 15.40
CA ASP A 20 -4.83 8.26 15.11
C ASP A 20 -3.52 9.01 15.39
N PRO A 21 -2.72 9.30 14.36
CA PRO A 21 -1.48 10.05 14.52
C PRO A 21 -1.84 11.52 14.73
N ARG A 22 -1.92 11.96 15.97
CA ARG A 22 -2.26 13.34 16.33
C ARG A 22 -1.44 14.38 15.55
N TRP A 23 -0.17 14.05 15.26
CA TRP A 23 0.74 14.79 14.40
C TRP A 23 1.10 13.95 13.18
N VAL A 24 0.89 14.51 12.01
CA VAL A 24 1.14 13.83 10.73
C VAL A 24 2.50 14.16 10.13
N LYS A 25 3.01 15.32 10.45
CA LYS A 25 4.34 15.81 10.02
C LYS A 25 4.98 16.61 11.16
N PRO A 26 6.11 16.12 11.71
CA PRO A 26 6.77 14.86 11.35
C PRO A 26 5.95 13.63 11.71
N VAL A 27 6.17 12.51 11.01
CA VAL A 27 5.62 11.21 11.39
C VAL A 27 6.27 10.76 12.69
N ASP A 28 5.48 10.22 13.60
CA ASP A 28 5.97 9.70 14.88
C ASP A 28 6.94 8.54 14.66
N GLU A 29 8.09 8.57 15.34
CA GLU A 29 9.16 7.59 15.21
C GLU A 29 8.73 6.16 15.64
N ALA A 30 7.68 6.04 16.46
CA ALA A 30 7.14 4.74 16.86
C ALA A 30 6.29 4.07 15.77
N LEU A 31 5.77 4.84 14.78
CA LEU A 31 4.88 4.30 13.75
C LEU A 31 5.51 3.21 12.88
N PRO A 32 6.75 3.33 12.39
CA PRO A 32 7.39 2.25 11.63
C PRO A 32 7.55 0.96 12.43
N GLY A 33 7.91 1.05 13.72
CA GLY A 33 8.01 -0.12 14.60
C GLY A 33 6.67 -0.81 14.79
N LEU A 34 5.61 -0.05 15.04
CA LEU A 34 4.26 -0.60 15.12
C LEU A 34 3.82 -1.23 13.80
N ALA A 35 4.11 -0.59 12.67
CA ALA A 35 3.77 -1.11 11.35
C ALA A 35 4.45 -2.47 11.08
N ALA A 36 5.69 -2.65 11.53
CA ALA A 36 6.45 -3.89 11.34
C ALA A 36 5.82 -5.12 12.03
N GLU A 37 4.92 -4.92 12.98
CA GLU A 37 4.15 -6.01 13.62
C GLU A 37 2.93 -6.45 12.80
N HIS A 38 2.69 -5.81 11.65
CA HIS A 38 1.52 -6.05 10.81
C HIS A 38 1.92 -6.51 9.41
N ARG A 39 0.96 -7.04 8.66
CA ARG A 39 1.17 -7.56 7.30
C ARG A 39 0.89 -6.53 6.21
N VAL A 40 0.15 -5.49 6.53
CA VAL A 40 -0.24 -4.41 5.63
C VAL A 40 -0.53 -3.15 6.41
N VAL A 41 -0.17 -2.02 5.82
CA VAL A 41 -0.51 -0.69 6.33
C VAL A 41 -1.58 -0.07 5.46
N VAL A 42 -2.60 0.49 6.10
CA VAL A 42 -3.68 1.20 5.41
C VAL A 42 -3.75 2.62 5.96
N THR A 43 -3.73 3.62 5.11
CA THR A 43 -3.95 5.01 5.49
C THR A 43 -5.27 5.51 4.92
N VAL A 44 -6.00 6.26 5.72
CA VAL A 44 -7.29 6.86 5.33
C VAL A 44 -7.25 8.34 5.69
N GLU A 45 -7.39 9.19 4.70
CA GLU A 45 -7.33 10.63 4.87
C GLU A 45 -8.47 11.35 4.15
N ASP A 46 -9.03 12.35 4.78
CA ASP A 46 -10.01 13.25 4.17
C ASP A 46 -9.30 14.45 3.54
N ASN A 47 -8.38 14.14 2.66
CA ASN A 47 -7.50 15.07 1.99
C ASN A 47 -7.05 14.48 0.64
N GLY A 48 -6.37 15.28 -0.18
CA GLY A 48 -5.76 14.79 -1.41
C GLY A 48 -4.75 13.67 -1.16
N ARG A 49 -4.96 12.53 -1.81
CA ARG A 49 -4.11 11.34 -1.65
C ARG A 49 -2.65 11.59 -2.06
N VAL A 50 -2.46 12.37 -3.14
CA VAL A 50 -1.11 12.68 -3.64
C VAL A 50 -0.42 13.71 -2.75
N GLY A 51 0.71 13.34 -2.15
CA GLY A 51 1.44 14.18 -1.20
C GLY A 51 0.77 14.32 0.17
N GLY A 52 -0.29 13.54 0.45
CA GLY A 52 -0.99 13.51 1.72
C GLY A 52 -0.28 12.70 2.80
N VAL A 53 -1.03 12.35 3.84
CA VAL A 53 -0.54 11.58 5.00
C VAL A 53 0.00 10.22 4.60
N GLY A 54 -0.70 9.51 3.70
CA GLY A 54 -0.26 8.22 3.18
C GLY A 54 1.12 8.28 2.53
N SER A 55 1.41 9.34 1.78
CA SER A 55 2.74 9.56 1.18
C SER A 55 3.83 9.77 2.23
N ALA A 56 3.54 10.53 3.31
CA ALA A 56 4.49 10.76 4.39
C ALA A 56 4.78 9.48 5.18
N ILE A 57 3.74 8.68 5.47
CA ILE A 57 3.89 7.39 6.14
C ILE A 57 4.68 6.41 5.26
N ALA A 58 4.38 6.32 3.97
CA ALA A 58 5.13 5.47 3.04
C ALA A 58 6.62 5.83 2.99
N GLN A 59 6.96 7.12 3.07
CA GLN A 59 8.34 7.56 3.16
C GLN A 59 8.97 7.15 4.48
N ALA A 60 8.31 7.39 5.61
CA ALA A 60 8.82 7.04 6.92
C ALA A 60 9.09 5.53 7.08
N LEU A 61 8.22 4.68 6.54
CA LEU A 61 8.42 3.23 6.51
C LEU A 61 9.67 2.85 5.71
N ARG A 62 9.85 3.42 4.51
CA ARG A 62 11.06 3.17 3.69
C ARG A 62 12.34 3.64 4.38
N ASP A 63 12.31 4.83 4.98
CA ASP A 63 13.47 5.40 5.69
C ASP A 63 13.86 4.53 6.91
N ALA A 64 12.88 3.88 7.53
CA ALA A 64 13.09 2.94 8.64
C ALA A 64 13.41 1.49 8.17
N GLY A 65 13.47 1.21 6.86
CA GLY A 65 13.72 -0.12 6.32
C GLY A 65 12.55 -1.11 6.54
N VAL A 66 11.33 -0.60 6.74
CA VAL A 66 10.13 -1.42 6.90
C VAL A 66 9.47 -1.60 5.52
N ASP A 67 9.64 -2.78 4.94
CA ASP A 67 9.08 -3.16 3.63
C ASP A 67 7.75 -3.89 3.80
N LEU A 68 6.66 -3.14 3.79
CA LEU A 68 5.30 -3.64 3.92
C LEU A 68 4.41 -3.09 2.81
N PRO A 69 3.46 -3.89 2.30
CA PRO A 69 2.41 -3.39 1.44
C PRO A 69 1.66 -2.25 2.12
N LEU A 70 1.57 -1.11 1.44
CA LEU A 70 0.81 0.05 1.91
C LEU A 70 -0.31 0.36 0.93
N ARG A 71 -1.50 0.61 1.45
CA ARG A 71 -2.64 1.08 0.67
C ARG A 71 -3.16 2.39 1.25
N ASP A 72 -3.08 3.45 0.45
CA ASP A 72 -3.55 4.78 0.80
C ASP A 72 -4.95 5.04 0.22
N PHE A 73 -5.83 5.57 1.06
CA PHE A 73 -7.18 6.03 0.70
C PHE A 73 -7.29 7.52 0.98
N GLY A 74 -7.70 8.27 -0.02
CA GLY A 74 -7.88 9.72 0.05
C GLY A 74 -8.54 10.25 -1.21
N ILE A 75 -8.75 11.54 -1.27
CA ILE A 75 -9.39 12.21 -2.41
C ILE A 75 -8.45 12.11 -3.63
N PRO A 76 -8.92 11.58 -4.78
CA PRO A 76 -8.11 11.46 -5.97
C PRO A 76 -7.79 12.83 -6.57
N GLN A 77 -6.62 12.95 -7.22
CA GLN A 77 -6.19 14.19 -7.88
C GLN A 77 -6.86 14.32 -9.25
N ARG A 78 -8.15 14.59 -9.25
CA ARG A 78 -8.97 14.89 -10.42
C ARG A 78 -10.06 15.89 -10.04
N PHE A 79 -10.65 16.56 -11.03
CA PHE A 79 -11.85 17.35 -10.80
C PHE A 79 -13.01 16.42 -10.44
N LEU A 80 -13.76 16.80 -9.42
CA LEU A 80 -14.97 16.11 -8.98
C LEU A 80 -16.17 16.97 -9.31
N ASP A 81 -17.27 16.35 -9.71
CA ASP A 81 -18.50 17.05 -9.99
C ASP A 81 -19.09 17.68 -8.72
N HIS A 82 -19.89 18.72 -8.89
CA HIS A 82 -20.53 19.40 -7.76
C HIS A 82 -21.62 18.50 -7.16
N ALA A 83 -21.40 18.07 -5.92
CA ALA A 83 -22.33 17.25 -5.17
C ALA A 83 -22.15 17.47 -3.66
N SER A 84 -23.02 16.90 -2.83
CA SER A 84 -22.81 16.90 -1.40
C SER A 84 -21.56 16.09 -1.02
N ARG A 85 -20.92 16.42 0.12
CA ARG A 85 -19.77 15.68 0.61
C ARG A 85 -20.03 14.17 0.67
N LYS A 86 -21.21 13.74 1.14
CA LYS A 86 -21.59 12.34 1.25
C LYS A 86 -21.62 11.64 -0.10
N GLU A 87 -22.17 12.28 -1.11
CA GLU A 87 -22.24 11.76 -2.47
C GLU A 87 -20.85 11.65 -3.08
N ILE A 88 -20.01 12.70 -2.92
CA ILE A 88 -18.62 12.69 -3.40
C ILE A 88 -17.84 11.54 -2.76
N MET A 89 -17.93 11.36 -1.42
CA MET A 89 -17.22 10.28 -0.73
C MET A 89 -17.68 8.90 -1.21
N ALA A 90 -18.96 8.73 -1.49
CA ALA A 90 -19.49 7.48 -2.06
C ALA A 90 -18.99 7.27 -3.50
N GLU A 91 -19.00 8.30 -4.35
CA GLU A 91 -18.52 8.24 -5.73
C GLU A 91 -17.05 7.82 -5.83
N ILE A 92 -16.19 8.40 -4.97
CA ILE A 92 -14.75 8.08 -4.97
C ILE A 92 -14.41 6.82 -4.16
N GLY A 93 -15.40 6.14 -3.58
CA GLY A 93 -15.19 4.92 -2.79
C GLY A 93 -14.49 5.16 -1.44
N LEU A 94 -14.57 6.39 -0.91
CA LEU A 94 -14.01 6.76 0.39
C LEU A 94 -15.07 6.62 1.48
N THR A 95 -15.64 5.42 1.57
CA THR A 95 -16.61 5.01 2.60
C THR A 95 -16.09 3.81 3.37
N ALA A 96 -16.54 3.62 4.62
CA ALA A 96 -16.06 2.52 5.44
C ALA A 96 -16.33 1.14 4.79
N PRO A 97 -17.52 0.85 4.20
CA PRO A 97 -17.75 -0.41 3.51
C PRO A 97 -16.86 -0.63 2.28
N ASP A 98 -16.62 0.42 1.49
CA ASP A 98 -15.81 0.32 0.28
C ASP A 98 -14.34 0.08 0.60
N ILE A 99 -13.82 0.78 1.61
CA ILE A 99 -12.46 0.60 2.10
C ILE A 99 -12.29 -0.80 2.69
N ALA A 100 -13.20 -1.24 3.57
CA ALA A 100 -13.12 -2.57 4.17
C ALA A 100 -13.11 -3.67 3.10
N ARG A 101 -13.98 -3.58 2.07
CA ARG A 101 -14.00 -4.52 0.95
C ARG A 101 -12.66 -4.55 0.19
N GLN A 102 -12.07 -3.39 -0.09
CA GLN A 102 -10.78 -3.31 -0.77
C GLN A 102 -9.64 -3.89 0.08
N VAL A 103 -9.65 -3.63 1.39
CA VAL A 103 -8.64 -4.17 2.31
C VAL A 103 -8.77 -5.68 2.44
N THR A 104 -10.00 -6.21 2.57
CA THR A 104 -10.24 -7.67 2.56
C THR A 104 -9.68 -8.32 1.28
N GLY A 105 -9.93 -7.72 0.12
CA GLY A 105 -9.39 -8.22 -1.14
C GLY A 105 -7.86 -8.11 -1.24
N LEU A 106 -7.25 -7.11 -0.60
CA LEU A 106 -5.80 -6.98 -0.53
C LEU A 106 -5.19 -8.08 0.36
N VAL A 107 -5.75 -8.30 1.55
CA VAL A 107 -5.29 -9.35 2.48
C VAL A 107 -5.39 -10.72 1.83
N ALA A 108 -6.51 -11.05 1.17
CA ALA A 108 -6.67 -12.31 0.46
C ALA A 108 -5.61 -12.52 -0.64
N LYS A 109 -5.23 -11.47 -1.36
CA LYS A 109 -4.14 -11.54 -2.36
C LYS A 109 -2.78 -11.74 -1.73
N LEU A 110 -2.54 -11.18 -0.55
CA LEU A 110 -1.30 -11.39 0.18
C LEU A 110 -1.23 -12.84 0.69
N ASP A 111 -2.34 -13.39 1.17
CA ASP A 111 -2.42 -14.79 1.61
C ASP A 111 -2.12 -15.76 0.46
N GLY A 112 -2.74 -15.59 -0.71
CA GLY A 112 -2.47 -16.41 -1.89
C GLY A 112 -1.02 -16.33 -2.38
N ARG A 113 -0.35 -15.19 -2.28
CA ARG A 113 1.09 -15.07 -2.62
C ARG A 113 1.99 -15.84 -1.66
N PHE A 114 1.64 -15.89 -0.38
CA PHE A 114 2.41 -16.65 0.60
C PHE A 114 2.23 -18.16 0.42
N GLU A 115 1.04 -18.60 0.02
CA GLU A 115 0.78 -20.01 -0.31
C GLU A 115 1.56 -20.44 -1.55
N ASP A 116 1.52 -19.69 -2.63
CA ASP A 116 2.30 -19.95 -3.85
C ASP A 116 3.81 -19.95 -3.61
N SER A 117 4.31 -19.06 -2.77
CA SER A 117 5.73 -18.99 -2.41
C SER A 117 6.17 -20.17 -1.53
N ALA A 118 5.28 -20.69 -0.70
CA ALA A 118 5.54 -21.86 0.14
C ALA A 118 5.52 -23.17 -0.67
N GLU A 119 4.71 -23.25 -1.73
CA GLU A 119 4.64 -24.41 -2.61
C GLU A 119 5.77 -24.48 -3.66
N ASN A 120 6.42 -23.34 -3.98
CA ASN A 120 7.48 -23.31 -5.00
C ASN A 120 8.70 -22.45 -4.61
N PRO A 121 9.51 -22.86 -3.61
CA PRO A 121 10.68 -22.08 -3.19
C PRO A 121 11.84 -22.07 -4.19
N ALA A 122 11.74 -22.76 -5.35
CA ALA A 122 12.87 -23.01 -6.25
C ALA A 122 12.83 -22.21 -7.58
N GLN A 123 11.84 -21.35 -7.83
CA GLN A 123 11.73 -20.68 -9.14
C GLN A 123 12.21 -19.21 -9.18
N ASP A 124 12.64 -18.63 -8.06
CA ASP A 124 12.99 -17.20 -8.01
C ASP A 124 14.49 -16.87 -8.17
N VAL A 125 15.35 -17.82 -8.56
CA VAL A 125 16.81 -17.59 -8.60
C VAL A 125 17.45 -17.82 -9.98
N THR A 126 16.71 -18.11 -11.06
CA THR A 126 17.34 -18.44 -12.35
C THR A 126 16.75 -17.71 -13.58
N GLN A 127 16.58 -16.39 -13.51
CA GLN A 127 16.43 -15.59 -14.74
C GLN A 127 17.07 -14.21 -14.61
N ASP A 128 18.38 -14.15 -14.40
CA ASP A 128 19.17 -12.97 -14.79
C ASP A 128 20.67 -13.26 -14.87
N THR A 129 21.05 -14.10 -15.84
CA THR A 129 22.42 -14.11 -16.35
C THR A 129 22.42 -14.54 -17.82
N ALA A 130 22.04 -13.64 -18.70
CA ALA A 130 22.45 -13.71 -20.10
C ALA A 130 23.74 -12.87 -20.26
N PRO A 131 24.83 -13.44 -20.75
CA PRO A 131 26.03 -12.66 -21.03
C PRO A 131 25.85 -11.84 -22.30
N ALA A 132 25.69 -10.55 -22.16
CA ALA A 132 25.92 -9.62 -23.26
C ALA A 132 27.44 -9.49 -23.44
N GLY A 133 27.96 -10.14 -24.45
CA GLY A 133 29.34 -9.99 -24.74
C GLY A 133 29.75 -10.55 -26.11
N ALA A 134 30.28 -9.70 -26.93
CA ALA A 134 31.07 -9.98 -28.13
C ALA A 134 30.27 -10.01 -29.45
N GLU A 135 30.16 -8.82 -30.05
CA GLU A 135 30.43 -8.64 -31.48
C GLU A 135 30.38 -7.15 -31.84
N ALA A 136 31.50 -6.50 -31.92
CA ALA A 136 31.72 -5.34 -32.80
C ALA A 136 33.16 -4.79 -32.61
N ALA A 137 34.12 -5.47 -33.18
CA ALA A 137 35.40 -4.89 -33.46
C ALA A 137 35.91 -5.46 -34.79
N GLU A 138 35.46 -4.87 -35.89
CA GLU A 138 36.21 -4.89 -37.16
C GLU A 138 35.44 -4.06 -38.19
N ALA A 139 35.91 -2.86 -38.44
CA ALA A 139 35.91 -2.19 -39.74
C ALA A 139 36.11 -0.67 -39.59
N VAL A 140 37.37 -0.25 -39.40
CA VAL A 140 37.83 1.03 -39.95
C VAL A 140 39.29 0.81 -40.35
N ARG A 141 39.49 0.52 -41.63
CA ARG A 141 40.68 0.80 -42.41
C ARG A 141 40.22 0.91 -43.87
N ASP A 142 40.13 2.10 -44.32
CA ASP A 142 40.70 2.75 -45.49
C ASP A 142 40.10 4.15 -45.64
#